data_df9592a61bd2a70499be6e343cb413cd
#
_entry.id   df9592a61bd2a70499be6e343cb413cd
#
_cell.length_a   1.000
_cell.length_b   1.000
_cell.length_c   1.000
_cell.angle_alpha   90.00
_cell.angle_beta   90.00
_cell.angle_gamma   90.00
#
_symmetry.space_group_name_H-M   'P 1'
#
loop_
_entity.id
_entity.type
_entity.pdbx_description
1 polymer ?
#
loop_
_entity_poly.entity_id
_entity_poly.type
_entity_poly.pdbx_seq_one_letter_code
_entity_poly.pdbx_strand_id
1 'polypeptide(L)'
;MILDNEKYIKVRGAQAQGARTVKEVKDMTNIDIEDDDEYREIDRVLQNVCKCQNVSVNEVVEAVKNGADTIERVMEETKAGSACGRCKGVIQNIIDNKK
;
A
#
# COMPACT_ATOMS: atom_id res chain seq x y z
N MET A 1 -0.36 -2.20 17.58
CA MET A 1 -1.12 -2.21 16.32
C MET A 1 -2.45 -2.91 16.56
N ILE A 2 -3.54 -2.33 16.08
CA ILE A 2 -4.90 -2.86 16.27
C ILE A 2 -5.10 -4.16 15.49
N LEU A 3 -4.55 -4.22 14.28
CA LEU A 3 -4.63 -5.41 13.44
C LEU A 3 -3.66 -6.46 13.93
N ASP A 4 -4.09 -7.72 13.97
CA ASP A 4 -3.17 -8.81 14.22
C ASP A 4 -2.28 -9.03 12.98
N ASN A 5 -1.26 -9.85 13.15
CA ASN A 5 -0.27 -10.08 12.10
C ASN A 5 -0.90 -10.70 10.84
N GLU A 6 -1.84 -11.62 11.03
CA GLU A 6 -2.51 -12.28 9.92
C GLU A 6 -3.34 -11.31 9.09
N LYS A 7 -4.14 -10.46 9.75
CA LYS A 7 -4.93 -9.45 9.06
C LYS A 7 -4.05 -8.43 8.36
N TYR A 8 -2.96 -8.01 9.00
CA TYR A 8 -2.02 -7.07 8.41
C TYR A 8 -1.41 -7.62 7.12
N ILE A 9 -0.98 -8.88 7.14
CA ILE A 9 -0.42 -9.53 5.94
C ILE A 9 -1.44 -9.58 4.82
N LYS A 10 -2.70 -9.91 5.13
CA LYS A 10 -3.77 -9.92 4.13
C LYS A 10 -3.99 -8.55 3.50
N VAL A 11 -4.01 -7.50 4.32
CA VAL A 11 -4.18 -6.13 3.82
C VAL A 11 -3.03 -5.73 2.91
N ARG A 12 -1.79 -5.99 3.32
CA ARG A 12 -0.62 -5.65 2.51
C ARG A 12 -0.58 -6.45 1.20
N GLY A 13 -0.94 -7.73 1.25
CA GLY A 13 -1.00 -8.55 0.05
C GLY A 13 -2.05 -8.04 -0.94
N ALA A 14 -3.24 -7.68 -0.45
CA ALA A 14 -4.28 -7.11 -1.28
C ALA A 14 -3.85 -5.77 -1.89
N GLN A 15 -3.19 -4.94 -1.10
CA GLN A 15 -2.67 -3.65 -1.56
C GLN A 15 -1.68 -3.83 -2.71
N ALA A 16 -0.80 -4.83 -2.61
CA ALA A 16 0.16 -5.14 -3.66
C ALA A 16 -0.52 -5.67 -4.94
N GLN A 17 -1.75 -6.16 -4.82
CA GLN A 17 -2.54 -6.63 -5.96
C GLN A 17 -3.49 -5.57 -6.52
N GLY A 18 -3.50 -4.38 -5.94
CA GLY A 18 -4.27 -3.26 -6.45
C GLY A 18 -5.36 -2.72 -5.54
N ALA A 19 -5.57 -3.30 -4.37
CA ALA A 19 -6.56 -2.80 -3.43
C ALA A 19 -6.14 -1.42 -2.90
N ARG A 20 -7.05 -0.48 -2.98
CA ARG A 20 -6.82 0.89 -2.49
C ARG A 20 -7.86 1.32 -1.47
N THR A 21 -8.92 0.54 -1.31
CA THR A 21 -10.00 0.81 -0.34
C THR A 21 -10.23 -0.42 0.51
N VAL A 22 -10.82 -0.20 1.68
CA VAL A 22 -11.18 -1.29 2.60
C VAL A 22 -12.14 -2.28 1.93
N LYS A 23 -13.08 -1.77 1.15
CA LYS A 23 -14.03 -2.62 0.42
C LYS A 23 -13.31 -3.59 -0.52
N GLU A 24 -12.31 -3.09 -1.25
CA GLU A 24 -11.53 -3.92 -2.15
C GLU A 24 -10.77 -5.01 -1.40
N VAL A 25 -10.20 -4.68 -0.25
CA VAL A 25 -9.52 -5.65 0.60
C VAL A 25 -10.49 -6.75 1.05
N LYS A 26 -11.69 -6.38 1.47
CA LYS A 26 -12.71 -7.35 1.89
C LYS A 26 -13.09 -8.28 0.73
N ASP A 27 -13.27 -7.73 -0.46
CA ASP A 27 -13.64 -8.51 -1.63
C ASP A 27 -12.53 -9.48 -2.05
N MET A 28 -11.29 -9.09 -1.90
CA MET A 28 -10.14 -9.89 -2.34
C MET A 28 -9.71 -10.94 -1.31
N THR A 29 -9.88 -10.68 -0.02
CA THR A 29 -9.30 -11.53 1.04
C THR A 29 -10.33 -12.14 1.99
N ASN A 30 -11.59 -11.72 1.92
CA ASN A 30 -12.64 -12.10 2.89
C ASN A 30 -12.26 -11.81 4.33
N ILE A 31 -11.47 -10.76 4.55
CA ILE A 31 -11.03 -10.38 5.88
C ILE A 31 -12.22 -9.97 6.75
N ASP A 32 -12.24 -10.41 8.02
CA ASP A 32 -13.26 -10.01 8.98
C ASP A 32 -12.86 -8.68 9.62
N ILE A 33 -13.76 -7.70 9.55
CA ILE A 33 -13.58 -6.41 10.21
C ILE A 33 -14.59 -6.36 11.36
N GLU A 34 -14.09 -6.45 12.58
CA GLU A 34 -14.94 -6.60 13.76
C GLU A 34 -15.47 -5.28 14.30
N ASP A 35 -14.73 -4.17 14.11
CA ASP A 35 -15.14 -2.88 14.64
C ASP A 35 -14.59 -1.73 13.77
N ASP A 36 -15.01 -0.51 14.10
CA ASP A 36 -14.59 0.68 13.37
C ASP A 36 -13.10 0.99 13.51
N ASP A 37 -12.50 0.61 14.64
CA ASP A 37 -11.07 0.83 14.84
C ASP A 37 -10.25 -0.01 13.86
N GLU A 38 -10.64 -1.26 13.63
CA GLU A 38 -9.99 -2.11 12.63
C GLU A 38 -10.18 -1.52 11.23
N TYR A 39 -11.38 -1.05 10.92
CA TYR A 39 -11.67 -0.41 9.63
C TYR A 39 -10.73 0.77 9.39
N ARG A 40 -10.60 1.64 10.37
CA ARG A 40 -9.73 2.83 10.26
C ARG A 40 -8.27 2.46 10.11
N GLU A 41 -7.83 1.43 10.83
CA GLU A 41 -6.44 0.97 10.75
C GLU A 41 -6.13 0.42 9.36
N ILE A 42 -7.04 -0.38 8.80
CA ILE A 42 -6.89 -0.91 7.45
C ILE A 42 -6.83 0.23 6.44
N ASP A 43 -7.73 1.20 6.56
CA ASP A 43 -7.75 2.37 5.68
C ASP A 43 -6.43 3.12 5.75
N ARG A 44 -5.88 3.31 6.94
CA ARG A 44 -4.59 3.97 7.13
C ARG A 44 -3.46 3.21 6.46
N VAL A 45 -3.43 1.90 6.60
CA VAL A 45 -2.41 1.06 5.95
C VAL A 45 -2.50 1.21 4.43
N LEU A 46 -3.72 1.26 3.89
CA LEU A 46 -3.92 1.39 2.44
C LEU A 46 -3.51 2.75 1.88
N GLN A 47 -3.45 3.77 2.71
CA GLN A 47 -3.02 5.10 2.28
C GLN A 47 -1.50 5.23 2.22
N ASN A 48 -0.76 4.32 2.82
CA ASN A 48 0.70 4.37 2.88
C ASN A 48 1.32 3.23 2.07
N VAL A 49 2.32 3.57 1.28
CA VAL A 49 3.14 2.59 0.57
C VAL A 49 4.21 2.05 1.50
N CYS A 50 4.90 2.95 2.19
CA CYS A 50 6.01 2.57 3.06
C CYS A 50 5.84 3.20 4.43
N LYS A 51 5.61 2.35 5.43
CA LYS A 51 5.45 2.80 6.81
C LYS A 51 6.78 3.30 7.39
N CYS A 52 7.90 2.65 7.03
CA CYS A 52 9.23 2.99 7.54
C CYS A 52 9.70 4.37 7.09
N GLN A 53 9.34 4.76 5.86
CA GLN A 53 9.76 6.04 5.27
C GLN A 53 8.62 7.06 5.20
N ASN A 54 7.46 6.71 5.72
CA ASN A 54 6.31 7.62 5.75
C ASN A 54 5.88 8.10 4.36
N VAL A 55 5.97 7.23 3.37
CA VAL A 55 5.59 7.56 2.00
C VAL A 55 4.15 7.11 1.74
N SER A 56 3.32 8.02 1.26
CA SER A 56 1.92 7.73 0.96
C SER A 56 1.74 7.17 -0.45
N VAL A 57 0.60 6.50 -0.68
CA VAL A 57 0.22 6.04 -2.02
C VAL A 57 0.14 7.22 -2.99
N ASN A 58 -0.42 8.35 -2.55
CA ASN A 58 -0.54 9.53 -3.40
C ASN A 58 0.81 10.05 -3.87
N GLU A 59 1.82 10.05 -2.99
CA GLU A 59 3.17 10.48 -3.37
C GLU A 59 3.75 9.59 -4.47
N VAL A 60 3.56 8.29 -4.35
CA VAL A 60 4.05 7.34 -5.36
C VAL A 60 3.28 7.50 -6.67
N VAL A 61 1.96 7.65 -6.60
CA VAL A 61 1.13 7.85 -7.80
C VAL A 61 1.55 9.12 -8.54
N GLU A 62 1.80 10.20 -7.82
CA GLU A 62 2.27 11.45 -8.43
C GLU A 62 3.63 11.30 -9.09
N ALA A 63 4.57 10.61 -8.43
CA ALA A 63 5.88 10.33 -9.00
C ALA A 63 5.74 9.55 -10.31
N VAL A 64 4.89 8.53 -10.33
CA VAL A 64 4.65 7.73 -11.53
C VAL A 64 4.05 8.57 -12.65
N LYS A 65 3.08 9.42 -12.33
CA LYS A 65 2.47 10.33 -13.32
C LYS A 65 3.46 11.34 -13.88
N ASN A 66 4.47 11.69 -13.10
CA ASN A 66 5.51 12.64 -13.52
C ASN A 66 6.68 11.97 -14.25
N GLY A 67 6.58 10.69 -14.54
CA GLY A 67 7.56 9.97 -15.35
C GLY A 67 8.40 8.93 -14.67
N ALA A 68 8.19 8.71 -13.36
CA ALA A 68 8.89 7.65 -12.63
C ALA A 68 8.24 6.31 -12.96
N ASP A 69 8.70 5.66 -14.00
CA ASP A 69 8.08 4.46 -14.54
C ASP A 69 8.81 3.16 -14.12
N THR A 70 9.77 3.25 -13.22
CA THR A 70 10.46 2.10 -12.66
C THR A 70 10.48 2.20 -11.15
N ILE A 71 10.64 1.05 -10.47
CA ILE A 71 10.74 1.02 -9.01
C ILE A 71 11.90 1.89 -8.54
N GLU A 72 13.05 1.82 -9.21
CA GLU A 72 14.23 2.59 -8.85
C GLU A 72 13.96 4.10 -8.88
N ARG A 73 13.27 4.57 -9.91
CA ARG A 73 12.95 6.00 -10.02
C ARG A 73 11.98 6.45 -8.94
N VAL A 74 10.97 5.63 -8.65
CA VAL A 74 10.02 5.94 -7.57
C VAL A 74 10.75 6.01 -6.24
N MET A 75 11.66 5.08 -5.97
CA MET A 75 12.44 5.07 -4.74
C MET A 75 13.33 6.30 -4.62
N GLU A 76 13.93 6.75 -5.71
CA GLU A 76 14.76 7.95 -5.72
C GLU A 76 13.95 9.20 -5.41
N GLU A 77 12.75 9.32 -5.96
CA GLU A 77 11.92 10.50 -5.78
C GLU A 77 11.18 10.53 -4.45
N THR A 78 10.76 9.37 -3.96
CA THR A 78 9.90 9.29 -2.76
C THR A 78 10.57 8.63 -1.58
N LYS A 79 11.69 7.95 -1.77
CA LYS A 79 12.39 7.12 -0.78
C LYS A 79 11.60 5.90 -0.33
N ALA A 80 10.47 5.60 -0.98
CA ALA A 80 9.67 4.42 -0.67
C ALA A 80 10.49 3.15 -0.95
N GLY A 81 10.33 2.14 -0.11
CA GLY A 81 10.96 0.85 -0.33
C GLY A 81 12.45 0.76 -0.04
N SER A 82 13.08 1.86 0.35
CA SER A 82 14.54 1.87 0.58
C SER A 82 14.94 1.06 1.81
N ALA A 83 14.06 0.88 2.77
CA ALA A 83 14.34 0.19 4.02
C ALA A 83 13.66 -1.17 4.14
N CYS A 84 12.60 -1.44 3.38
CA CYS A 84 11.89 -2.71 3.47
C CYS A 84 11.40 -3.16 2.09
N GLY A 85 11.52 -4.47 1.83
CA GLY A 85 11.18 -5.04 0.53
C GLY A 85 9.69 -5.16 0.25
N ARG A 86 8.84 -5.04 1.28
CA ARG A 86 7.39 -5.19 1.13
C ARG A 86 6.75 -4.10 0.27
N CYS A 87 7.34 -2.93 0.28
CA CYS A 87 6.81 -1.79 -0.47
C CYS A 87 6.97 -1.94 -1.98
N LYS A 88 7.92 -2.74 -2.42
CA LYS A 88 8.21 -2.92 -3.84
C LYS A 88 7.01 -3.47 -4.62
N GLY A 89 6.29 -4.44 -4.05
CA GLY A 89 5.10 -4.99 -4.69
C GLY A 89 4.02 -3.94 -4.90
N VAL A 90 3.79 -3.11 -3.90
CA VAL A 90 2.82 -2.03 -3.98
C VAL A 90 3.25 -1.00 -5.02
N ILE A 91 4.52 -0.62 -5.02
CA ILE A 91 5.08 0.34 -5.98
C ILE A 91 4.91 -0.18 -7.40
N GLN A 92 5.26 -1.44 -7.64
CA GLN A 92 5.12 -2.04 -8.97
C GLN A 92 3.66 -2.03 -9.43
N ASN A 93 2.72 -2.34 -8.53
CA ASN A 93 1.31 -2.30 -8.86
C ASN A 93 0.85 -0.89 -9.23
N ILE A 94 1.34 0.13 -8.53
CA ILE A 94 1.03 1.52 -8.84
C ILE A 94 1.59 1.91 -10.21
N ILE A 95 2.80 1.47 -10.52
CA ILE A 95 3.42 1.73 -11.82
C ILE A 95 2.56 1.11 -12.94
N ASP A 96 2.13 -0.13 -12.75
CA ASP A 96 1.36 -0.86 -13.75
C ASP A 96 -0.02 -0.24 -13.98
N ASN A 97 -0.67 0.23 -12.92
CA ASN A 97 -2.05 0.73 -12.98
C ASN A 97 -2.16 2.26 -12.88
N LYS A 98 -1.11 2.95 -12.49
CA LYS A 98 -1.05 4.39 -12.27
C LYS A 98 -2.04 4.89 -11.23
N LYS A 99 -2.29 4.06 -10.22
CA LYS A 99 -3.17 4.43 -9.11
C LYS A 99 -2.81 3.67 -7.84
#